data_51763ba2068be4e43b66d1efa13ef7e8
#
_entry.id   51763ba2068be4e43b66d1efa13ef7e8
#
_cell.length_a   1.000
_cell.length_b   1.000
_cell.length_c   1.000
_cell.angle_alpha   90.00
_cell.angle_beta   90.00
_cell.angle_gamma   90.00
#
_symmetry.space_group_name_H-M   'P 1'
#
loop_
_entity.id
_entity.type
_entity.pdbx_description
1 polymer ?
#
loop_
_entity_poly.entity_id
_entity_poly.type
_entity_poly.pdbx_seq_one_letter_code
_entity_poly.pdbx_strand_id
1 'polypeptide(L)'
;MSRTDDVEVVSTGIEEARAAGWDDYVSRHPEGTGYHYLAWLQSISEAYGHRPWCLVALSPGGDLAGVLPLCEFRIPLLGAQWVSLPFCDLGGPLASSQKAAAALRDKAVELTRQRGGKGLNLRLPGEPVDEREEKALAKVSMICELPGSSDALFKSYKPKLRSQIRKAEKNGLRAEVTTRADAIEAFYRVFSVNMHRLGSPVHSLDWFHALQRTYGERMLTGLVWHGETVVGAGIVLLNGTRASIPWASTLAEYNRLAPNMLLYWTLLAHVTDGGCHRFDFGRSTPGEGTYRFKKQWGAEPHELNWLDLKPDGQPEQARKSQHPGGLRNLLEATWRRLPLPVANLIGPGVRKYVSL
;
A
#
# COMPACT_ATOMS: atom_id res chain seq x y z
N MET A 1 -37.06 -19.81 -17.96
CA MET A 1 -36.25 -18.67 -17.48
C MET A 1 -34.98 -19.27 -16.88
N SER A 2 -33.91 -19.11 -17.61
CA SER A 2 -32.63 -19.79 -17.34
C SER A 2 -31.95 -19.22 -16.08
N ARG A 3 -31.69 -20.07 -15.10
CA ARG A 3 -30.90 -19.81 -13.88
C ARG A 3 -29.40 -19.79 -14.16
N THR A 4 -28.96 -19.59 -15.40
CA THR A 4 -27.62 -19.98 -15.86
C THR A 4 -26.60 -18.83 -15.90
N ASP A 5 -26.93 -17.59 -15.48
CA ASP A 5 -25.99 -16.45 -15.58
C ASP A 5 -25.70 -15.72 -14.28
N ASP A 6 -26.18 -16.18 -13.12
CA ASP A 6 -25.99 -15.44 -11.89
C ASP A 6 -24.66 -15.79 -11.19
N VAL A 7 -23.88 -14.75 -10.90
CA VAL A 7 -22.69 -14.83 -10.06
C VAL A 7 -23.12 -14.98 -8.61
N GLU A 8 -22.71 -16.05 -7.95
CA GLU A 8 -22.90 -16.22 -6.51
C GLU A 8 -21.76 -15.58 -5.73
N VAL A 9 -22.08 -14.81 -4.68
CA VAL A 9 -21.04 -14.22 -3.80
C VAL A 9 -21.17 -14.78 -2.39
N VAL A 10 -20.13 -15.47 -1.95
CA VAL A 10 -20.01 -16.02 -0.60
C VAL A 10 -19.04 -15.20 0.25
N SER A 11 -19.31 -15.12 1.55
CA SER A 11 -18.41 -14.51 2.53
C SER A 11 -17.73 -15.61 3.33
N THR A 12 -16.41 -15.64 3.30
CA THR A 12 -15.60 -16.70 3.92
C THR A 12 -14.53 -16.14 4.85
N GLY A 13 -13.88 -17.04 5.60
CA GLY A 13 -12.62 -16.74 6.29
C GLY A 13 -11.41 -16.83 5.38
N ILE A 14 -10.23 -16.56 5.94
CA ILE A 14 -8.96 -16.57 5.19
C ILE A 14 -8.63 -17.97 4.66
N GLU A 15 -8.84 -19.01 5.45
CA GLU A 15 -8.45 -20.38 5.09
C GLU A 15 -9.35 -20.95 3.97
N GLU A 16 -10.66 -20.69 4.02
CA GLU A 16 -11.58 -21.08 2.96
C GLU A 16 -11.30 -20.31 1.67
N ALA A 17 -11.00 -19.02 1.77
CA ALA A 17 -10.60 -18.20 0.61
C ALA A 17 -9.29 -18.70 -0.01
N ARG A 18 -8.33 -19.11 0.82
CA ARG A 18 -7.07 -19.74 0.39
C ARG A 18 -7.34 -21.04 -0.37
N ALA A 19 -8.18 -21.91 0.19
CA ALA A 19 -8.56 -23.18 -0.43
C ALA A 19 -9.32 -22.98 -1.78
N ALA A 20 -10.05 -21.88 -1.90
CA ALA A 20 -10.71 -21.50 -3.15
C ALA A 20 -9.78 -20.93 -4.23
N GLY A 21 -8.46 -20.80 -3.96
CA GLY A 21 -7.48 -20.30 -4.93
C GLY A 21 -7.38 -18.77 -5.03
N TRP A 22 -7.69 -18.06 -3.95
CA TRP A 22 -7.65 -16.58 -3.89
C TRP A 22 -6.32 -16.00 -4.37
N ASP A 23 -5.20 -16.44 -3.78
CA ASP A 23 -3.87 -15.88 -4.08
C ASP A 23 -3.45 -16.16 -5.55
N ASP A 24 -3.85 -17.31 -6.10
CA ASP A 24 -3.65 -17.63 -7.52
C ASP A 24 -4.47 -16.74 -8.43
N TYR A 25 -5.70 -16.43 -8.05
CA TYR A 25 -6.55 -15.50 -8.78
C TYR A 25 -5.93 -14.09 -8.79
N VAL A 26 -5.52 -13.59 -7.60
CA VAL A 26 -4.85 -12.30 -7.44
C VAL A 26 -3.59 -12.20 -8.31
N SER A 27 -2.77 -13.24 -8.34
CA SER A 27 -1.51 -13.24 -9.08
C SER A 27 -1.71 -13.12 -10.61
N ARG A 28 -2.79 -13.70 -11.10
CA ARG A 28 -3.13 -13.70 -12.55
C ARG A 28 -3.98 -12.52 -12.98
N HIS A 29 -4.67 -11.85 -12.04
CA HIS A 29 -5.56 -10.75 -12.39
C HIS A 29 -4.77 -9.51 -12.84
N PRO A 30 -5.13 -8.84 -13.96
CA PRO A 30 -4.41 -7.69 -14.51
C PRO A 30 -4.30 -6.50 -13.55
N GLU A 31 -5.25 -6.31 -12.64
CA GLU A 31 -5.25 -5.26 -11.63
C GLU A 31 -4.84 -5.75 -10.24
N GLY A 32 -4.44 -7.03 -10.09
CA GLY A 32 -3.97 -7.57 -8.84
C GLY A 32 -2.72 -6.83 -8.34
N THR A 33 -2.66 -6.53 -7.05
CA THR A 33 -1.50 -5.90 -6.39
C THR A 33 -1.02 -6.76 -5.24
N GLY A 34 0.18 -6.46 -4.73
CA GLY A 34 0.70 -7.12 -3.53
C GLY A 34 -0.26 -7.01 -2.33
N TYR A 35 -1.09 -5.98 -2.26
CA TYR A 35 -2.05 -5.79 -1.16
C TYR A 35 -3.24 -6.76 -1.18
N HIS A 36 -3.64 -7.27 -2.35
CA HIS A 36 -4.79 -8.17 -2.49
C HIS A 36 -4.54 -9.60 -2.02
N TYR A 37 -3.28 -9.99 -1.75
CA TYR A 37 -2.99 -11.30 -1.16
C TYR A 37 -3.60 -11.44 0.23
N LEU A 38 -4.05 -12.64 0.57
CA LEU A 38 -4.55 -12.98 1.90
C LEU A 38 -3.54 -12.65 3.01
N ALA A 39 -2.26 -12.65 2.68
CA ALA A 39 -1.16 -12.25 3.55
C ALA A 39 -1.37 -10.86 4.18
N TRP A 40 -1.95 -9.88 3.46
CA TRP A 40 -2.23 -8.55 4.00
C TRP A 40 -3.33 -8.60 5.07
N LEU A 41 -4.46 -9.25 4.77
CA LEU A 41 -5.57 -9.42 5.73
C LEU A 41 -5.15 -10.22 6.96
N GLN A 42 -4.37 -11.28 6.76
CA GLN A 42 -3.83 -12.09 7.84
C GLN A 42 -2.94 -11.25 8.76
N SER A 43 -2.03 -10.45 8.19
CA SER A 43 -1.15 -9.56 8.96
C SER A 43 -1.93 -8.50 9.74
N ILE A 44 -3.00 -7.94 9.17
CA ILE A 44 -3.90 -7.00 9.86
C ILE A 44 -4.54 -7.67 11.09
N SER A 45 -5.03 -8.90 10.93
CA SER A 45 -5.65 -9.66 12.02
C SER A 45 -4.65 -9.98 13.12
N GLU A 46 -3.46 -10.46 12.75
CA GLU A 46 -2.41 -10.85 13.72
C GLU A 46 -1.86 -9.63 14.50
N ALA A 47 -1.54 -8.55 13.81
CA ALA A 47 -0.88 -7.41 14.45
C ALA A 47 -1.84 -6.46 15.20
N TYR A 48 -3.06 -6.32 14.71
CA TYR A 48 -3.99 -5.29 15.20
C TYR A 48 -5.32 -5.82 15.71
N GLY A 49 -5.63 -7.10 15.47
CA GLY A 49 -6.88 -7.73 15.91
C GLY A 49 -8.13 -7.23 15.15
N HIS A 50 -7.97 -6.57 14.00
CA HIS A 50 -9.10 -6.25 13.14
C HIS A 50 -9.61 -7.50 12.45
N ARG A 51 -10.93 -7.58 12.24
CA ARG A 51 -11.56 -8.77 11.68
C ARG A 51 -11.55 -8.75 10.16
N PRO A 52 -10.86 -9.70 9.50
CA PRO A 52 -10.87 -9.83 8.06
C PRO A 52 -12.13 -10.55 7.56
N TRP A 53 -12.55 -10.24 6.34
CA TRP A 53 -13.60 -10.89 5.60
C TRP A 53 -13.15 -11.05 4.16
N CYS A 54 -13.38 -12.23 3.59
CA CYS A 54 -13.07 -12.53 2.20
C CYS A 54 -14.37 -12.74 1.44
N LEU A 55 -14.69 -11.88 0.48
CA LEU A 55 -15.80 -12.10 -0.44
C LEU A 55 -15.28 -12.76 -1.70
N VAL A 56 -15.90 -13.88 -2.07
CA VAL A 56 -15.55 -14.71 -3.22
C VAL A 56 -16.74 -14.75 -4.16
N ALA A 57 -16.57 -14.31 -5.38
CA ALA A 57 -17.55 -14.42 -6.44
C ALA A 57 -17.28 -15.68 -7.26
N LEU A 58 -18.31 -16.52 -7.41
CA LEU A 58 -18.26 -17.75 -8.18
C LEU A 58 -19.11 -17.62 -9.45
N SER A 59 -18.59 -18.12 -10.57
CA SER A 59 -19.34 -18.28 -11.81
C SER A 59 -20.40 -19.37 -11.66
N PRO A 60 -21.38 -19.48 -12.56
CA PRO A 60 -22.33 -20.57 -12.57
C PRO A 60 -21.70 -21.97 -12.65
N GLY A 61 -20.47 -22.06 -13.17
CA GLY A 61 -19.68 -23.29 -13.21
C GLY A 61 -18.91 -23.60 -11.92
N GLY A 62 -18.97 -22.70 -10.91
CA GLY A 62 -18.23 -22.84 -9.66
C GLY A 62 -16.80 -22.29 -9.69
N ASP A 63 -16.34 -21.76 -10.83
CA ASP A 63 -15.01 -21.16 -10.93
C ASP A 63 -14.97 -19.79 -10.27
N LEU A 64 -13.78 -19.41 -9.78
CA LEU A 64 -13.55 -18.12 -9.17
C LEU A 64 -13.64 -16.98 -10.19
N ALA A 65 -14.68 -16.15 -10.08
CA ALA A 65 -14.97 -15.03 -10.95
C ALA A 65 -14.56 -13.68 -10.38
N GLY A 66 -14.23 -13.62 -9.08
CA GLY A 66 -13.75 -12.41 -8.45
C GLY A 66 -13.53 -12.55 -6.94
N VAL A 67 -12.78 -11.61 -6.40
CA VAL A 67 -12.44 -11.52 -4.98
C VAL A 67 -12.53 -10.08 -4.49
N LEU A 68 -12.95 -9.89 -3.24
CA LEU A 68 -12.93 -8.60 -2.57
C LEU A 68 -12.51 -8.79 -1.11
N PRO A 69 -11.32 -8.32 -0.73
CA PRO A 69 -10.91 -8.28 0.65
C PRO A 69 -11.67 -7.19 1.41
N LEU A 70 -12.10 -7.48 2.63
CA LEU A 70 -12.74 -6.53 3.52
C LEU A 70 -12.16 -6.63 4.92
N CYS A 71 -12.10 -5.50 5.60
CA CYS A 71 -11.71 -5.41 6.99
C CYS A 71 -12.79 -4.67 7.81
N GLU A 72 -13.29 -5.31 8.85
CA GLU A 72 -14.13 -4.68 9.85
C GLU A 72 -13.22 -3.89 10.81
N PHE A 73 -13.18 -2.59 10.62
CA PHE A 73 -12.28 -1.66 11.28
C PHE A 73 -12.99 -0.98 12.45
N ARG A 74 -12.90 -1.56 13.65
CA ARG A 74 -13.58 -1.06 14.84
C ARG A 74 -12.77 0.02 15.52
N ILE A 75 -13.31 1.25 15.55
CA ILE A 75 -12.71 2.38 16.25
C ILE A 75 -13.45 2.53 17.58
N PRO A 76 -12.75 2.51 18.74
CA PRO A 76 -13.38 2.71 20.04
C PRO A 76 -14.26 3.96 20.05
N LEU A 77 -15.46 3.86 20.63
CA LEU A 77 -16.47 4.92 20.72
C LEU A 77 -17.06 5.40 19.40
N LEU A 78 -16.40 5.20 18.26
CA LEU A 78 -16.87 5.64 16.94
C LEU A 78 -17.61 4.53 16.17
N GLY A 79 -17.50 3.27 16.60
CA GLY A 79 -18.15 2.11 15.98
C GLY A 79 -17.33 1.46 14.86
N ALA A 80 -17.98 0.62 14.05
CA ALA A 80 -17.32 -0.10 12.98
C ALA A 80 -17.39 0.68 11.65
N GLN A 81 -16.22 0.89 11.05
CA GLN A 81 -16.06 1.28 9.66
C GLN A 81 -15.64 0.04 8.87
N TRP A 82 -16.09 -0.08 7.65
CA TRP A 82 -15.67 -1.15 6.76
C TRP A 82 -14.78 -0.59 5.67
N VAL A 83 -13.66 -1.21 5.45
CA VAL A 83 -12.68 -0.79 4.45
C VAL A 83 -12.30 -2.02 3.63
N SER A 84 -12.18 -1.87 2.32
CA SER A 84 -11.71 -2.97 1.50
C SER A 84 -10.34 -3.46 1.99
N LEU A 85 -9.34 -2.56 2.05
CA LEU A 85 -8.07 -2.84 2.74
C LEU A 85 -7.58 -1.59 3.47
N PRO A 86 -7.40 -1.60 4.79
CA PRO A 86 -6.72 -0.52 5.49
C PRO A 86 -5.20 -0.58 5.25
N PHE A 87 -4.53 0.55 5.50
CA PHE A 87 -3.08 0.74 5.47
C PHE A 87 -2.41 0.68 4.09
N CYS A 88 -3.20 0.63 3.01
CA CYS A 88 -2.72 0.68 1.62
C CYS A 88 -3.64 1.54 0.76
N ASP A 89 -3.20 1.89 -0.44
CA ASP A 89 -3.93 2.79 -1.33
C ASP A 89 -4.95 2.07 -2.24
N LEU A 90 -4.73 0.77 -2.47
CA LEU A 90 -5.52 -0.07 -3.38
C LEU A 90 -5.96 -1.35 -2.67
N GLY A 91 -7.18 -1.79 -2.93
CA GLY A 91 -7.74 -2.99 -2.27
C GLY A 91 -9.20 -3.23 -2.65
N GLY A 92 -9.63 -2.69 -3.78
CA GLY A 92 -10.98 -2.90 -4.32
C GLY A 92 -11.23 -4.32 -4.83
N PRO A 93 -12.41 -4.60 -5.42
CA PRO A 93 -12.68 -5.89 -6.01
C PRO A 93 -11.79 -6.16 -7.22
N LEU A 94 -11.27 -7.37 -7.30
CA LEU A 94 -10.70 -7.93 -8.51
C LEU A 94 -11.74 -8.87 -9.10
N ALA A 95 -12.19 -8.63 -10.35
CA ALA A 95 -13.28 -9.39 -10.94
C ALA A 95 -13.10 -9.56 -12.45
N SER A 96 -13.48 -10.74 -12.95
CA SER A 96 -13.41 -11.09 -14.38
C SER A 96 -14.48 -10.39 -15.24
N SER A 97 -15.46 -9.74 -14.60
CA SER A 97 -16.53 -9.01 -15.28
C SER A 97 -17.12 -7.91 -14.40
N GLN A 98 -17.75 -6.92 -15.03
CA GLN A 98 -18.49 -5.87 -14.31
C GLN A 98 -19.64 -6.44 -13.46
N LYS A 99 -20.27 -7.55 -13.88
CA LYS A 99 -21.32 -8.23 -13.12
C LYS A 99 -20.77 -8.82 -11.84
N ALA A 100 -19.62 -9.48 -11.88
CA ALA A 100 -18.95 -10.01 -10.69
C ALA A 100 -18.48 -8.88 -9.76
N ALA A 101 -17.92 -7.80 -10.30
CA ALA A 101 -17.54 -6.62 -9.50
C ALA A 101 -18.73 -5.97 -8.79
N ALA A 102 -19.86 -5.83 -9.49
CA ALA A 102 -21.10 -5.29 -8.90
C ALA A 102 -21.64 -6.22 -7.80
N ALA A 103 -21.69 -7.53 -8.03
CA ALA A 103 -22.15 -8.50 -7.04
C ALA A 103 -21.27 -8.50 -5.78
N LEU A 104 -19.95 -8.41 -5.94
CA LEU A 104 -19.01 -8.27 -4.80
C LEU A 104 -19.25 -7.00 -4.00
N ARG A 105 -19.45 -5.87 -4.68
CA ARG A 105 -19.76 -4.59 -4.04
C ARG A 105 -21.08 -4.65 -3.28
N ASP A 106 -22.14 -5.18 -3.92
CA ASP A 106 -23.47 -5.24 -3.32
C ASP A 106 -23.46 -6.16 -2.07
N LYS A 107 -22.72 -7.27 -2.14
CA LYS A 107 -22.50 -8.16 -0.98
C LYS A 107 -21.71 -7.48 0.14
N ALA A 108 -20.72 -6.66 -0.19
CA ALA A 108 -19.97 -5.89 0.80
C ALA A 108 -20.85 -4.86 1.52
N VAL A 109 -21.73 -4.17 0.79
CA VAL A 109 -22.75 -3.25 1.35
C VAL A 109 -23.72 -4.00 2.26
N GLU A 110 -24.27 -5.14 1.79
CA GLU A 110 -25.16 -5.99 2.58
C GLU A 110 -24.50 -6.41 3.90
N LEU A 111 -23.28 -6.94 3.82
CA LEU A 111 -22.52 -7.38 4.99
C LEU A 111 -22.24 -6.24 5.98
N THR A 112 -21.85 -5.06 5.45
CA THR A 112 -21.64 -3.86 6.25
C THR A 112 -22.91 -3.50 7.04
N ARG A 113 -24.07 -3.49 6.38
CA ARG A 113 -25.37 -3.18 7.00
C ARG A 113 -25.75 -4.23 8.04
N GLN A 114 -25.64 -5.52 7.72
CA GLN A 114 -26.00 -6.62 8.63
C GLN A 114 -25.15 -6.62 9.91
N ARG A 115 -23.91 -6.15 9.83
CA ARG A 115 -22.96 -6.07 10.96
C ARG A 115 -22.99 -4.72 11.69
N GLY A 116 -23.91 -3.84 11.36
CA GLY A 116 -24.04 -2.53 11.99
C GLY A 116 -22.89 -1.57 11.69
N GLY A 117 -22.25 -1.73 10.53
CA GLY A 117 -21.20 -0.82 10.05
C GLY A 117 -21.78 0.55 9.71
N LYS A 118 -21.02 1.61 9.97
CA LYS A 118 -21.42 3.00 9.70
C LYS A 118 -21.18 3.44 8.26
N GLY A 119 -20.36 2.73 7.52
CA GLY A 119 -20.02 2.99 6.13
C GLY A 119 -18.99 1.98 5.60
N LEU A 120 -18.82 2.00 4.29
CA LEU A 120 -17.90 1.14 3.54
C LEU A 120 -17.03 2.01 2.65
N ASN A 121 -15.70 1.92 2.80
CA ASN A 121 -14.73 2.53 1.91
C ASN A 121 -14.12 1.47 0.99
N LEU A 122 -14.36 1.58 -0.32
CA LEU A 122 -13.75 0.74 -1.35
C LEU A 122 -12.62 1.52 -2.03
N ARG A 123 -11.41 0.95 -2.06
CA ARG A 123 -10.20 1.56 -2.60
C ARG A 123 -9.92 1.04 -3.99
N LEU A 124 -10.53 1.68 -4.99
CA LEU A 124 -10.45 1.30 -6.38
C LEU A 124 -9.26 1.98 -7.07
N PRO A 125 -8.62 1.30 -8.04
CA PRO A 125 -7.72 1.97 -8.96
C PRO A 125 -8.50 2.94 -9.85
N GLY A 126 -7.79 3.90 -10.42
CA GLY A 126 -8.31 4.79 -11.44
C GLY A 126 -7.40 4.83 -12.66
N GLU A 127 -7.84 5.55 -13.67
CA GLU A 127 -7.15 5.69 -14.94
C GLU A 127 -5.93 6.63 -14.83
N PRO A 128 -4.98 6.55 -15.79
CA PRO A 128 -3.95 7.56 -15.94
C PRO A 128 -4.58 8.95 -16.12
N VAL A 129 -4.00 9.95 -15.49
CA VAL A 129 -4.47 11.33 -15.56
C VAL A 129 -3.46 12.24 -16.23
N ASP A 130 -3.96 13.20 -17.02
CA ASP A 130 -3.10 14.21 -17.66
C ASP A 130 -2.67 15.33 -16.68
N GLU A 131 -1.71 16.17 -17.09
CA GLU A 131 -1.17 17.27 -16.26
C GLU A 131 -2.22 18.35 -15.90
N ARG A 132 -3.36 18.43 -16.60
CA ARG A 132 -4.43 19.39 -16.31
C ARG A 132 -5.36 18.84 -15.27
N GLU A 133 -5.72 17.56 -15.41
CA GLU A 133 -6.63 16.84 -14.52
C GLU A 133 -5.97 16.59 -13.15
N GLU A 134 -4.67 16.24 -13.14
CA GLU A 134 -3.95 15.92 -11.88
C GLU A 134 -4.04 17.05 -10.84
N LYS A 135 -4.07 18.32 -11.29
CA LYS A 135 -4.11 19.50 -10.40
C LYS A 135 -5.41 19.63 -9.62
N ALA A 136 -6.48 19.03 -10.12
CA ALA A 136 -7.78 19.01 -9.46
C ALA A 136 -7.88 17.87 -8.42
N LEU A 137 -7.00 16.90 -8.45
CA LEU A 137 -7.02 15.73 -7.59
C LEU A 137 -6.27 15.98 -6.27
N ALA A 138 -6.88 15.54 -5.17
CA ALA A 138 -6.24 15.64 -3.86
C ALA A 138 -5.04 14.68 -3.73
N LYS A 139 -5.12 13.50 -4.34
CA LYS A 139 -4.10 12.46 -4.33
C LYS A 139 -4.14 11.65 -5.63
N VAL A 140 -2.97 11.18 -6.04
CA VAL A 140 -2.78 10.26 -7.18
C VAL A 140 -1.87 9.11 -6.77
N SER A 141 -2.01 7.94 -7.39
CA SER A 141 -0.99 6.88 -7.35
C SER A 141 0.06 7.17 -8.42
N MET A 142 1.33 6.88 -8.12
CA MET A 142 2.44 7.12 -9.03
C MET A 142 2.98 5.79 -9.55
N ILE A 143 2.73 5.48 -10.82
CA ILE A 143 3.02 4.19 -11.43
C ILE A 143 4.07 4.35 -12.51
N CYS A 144 5.07 3.47 -12.55
CA CYS A 144 6.13 3.45 -13.54
C CYS A 144 6.14 2.11 -14.28
N GLU A 145 6.17 2.16 -15.60
CA GLU A 145 6.46 0.99 -16.42
C GLU A 145 7.97 0.75 -16.44
N LEU A 146 8.38 -0.51 -16.26
CA LEU A 146 9.77 -0.91 -16.20
C LEU A 146 10.17 -1.62 -17.50
N PRO A 147 11.37 -1.35 -18.04
CA PRO A 147 11.90 -2.09 -19.18
C PRO A 147 12.38 -3.48 -18.76
N GLY A 148 12.80 -4.30 -19.74
CA GLY A 148 13.22 -5.68 -19.49
C GLY A 148 14.56 -5.87 -18.75
N SER A 149 15.27 -4.80 -18.36
CA SER A 149 16.52 -4.88 -17.59
C SER A 149 16.83 -3.59 -16.85
N SER A 150 17.58 -3.69 -15.74
CA SER A 150 18.07 -2.54 -14.99
C SER A 150 19.01 -1.64 -15.81
N ASP A 151 19.80 -2.21 -16.71
CA ASP A 151 20.64 -1.47 -17.64
C ASP A 151 19.82 -0.57 -18.58
N ALA A 152 18.74 -1.08 -19.16
CA ALA A 152 17.83 -0.32 -19.97
C ALA A 152 17.12 0.78 -19.15
N LEU A 153 16.71 0.44 -17.94
CA LEU A 153 16.09 1.37 -17.00
C LEU A 153 17.06 2.52 -16.65
N PHE A 154 18.32 2.21 -16.30
CA PHE A 154 19.31 3.24 -15.99
C PHE A 154 19.61 4.16 -17.18
N LYS A 155 19.68 3.61 -18.40
CA LYS A 155 19.89 4.38 -19.63
C LYS A 155 18.72 5.31 -19.95
N SER A 156 17.49 4.93 -19.61
CA SER A 156 16.29 5.76 -19.83
C SER A 156 16.23 6.99 -18.94
N TYR A 157 16.91 6.99 -17.80
CA TYR A 157 16.89 8.11 -16.86
C TYR A 157 17.64 9.34 -17.40
N LYS A 158 17.14 10.53 -17.06
CA LYS A 158 17.80 11.80 -17.33
C LYS A 158 19.22 11.84 -16.72
N PRO A 159 20.20 12.50 -17.36
CA PRO A 159 21.59 12.56 -16.86
C PRO A 159 21.71 13.02 -15.40
N LYS A 160 20.84 13.94 -14.97
CA LYS A 160 20.81 14.45 -13.60
C LYS A 160 20.52 13.33 -12.60
N LEU A 161 19.51 12.48 -12.86
CA LEU A 161 19.14 11.37 -11.97
C LEU A 161 20.27 10.33 -11.90
N ARG A 162 20.83 9.94 -13.04
CA ARG A 162 21.99 9.03 -13.12
C ARG A 162 23.19 9.56 -12.33
N SER A 163 23.44 10.88 -12.40
CA SER A 163 24.51 11.53 -11.64
C SER A 163 24.25 11.49 -10.13
N GLN A 164 22.99 11.66 -9.70
CA GLN A 164 22.61 11.57 -8.28
C GLN A 164 22.78 10.17 -7.71
N ILE A 165 22.41 9.13 -8.48
CA ILE A 165 22.62 7.74 -8.09
C ILE A 165 24.12 7.45 -7.89
N ARG A 166 24.94 7.75 -8.90
CA ARG A 166 26.41 7.58 -8.83
C ARG A 166 27.06 8.39 -7.69
N LYS A 167 26.49 9.58 -7.39
CA LYS A 167 26.98 10.40 -6.29
C LYS A 167 26.75 9.70 -4.94
N ALA A 168 25.60 9.04 -4.76
CA ALA A 168 25.30 8.30 -3.54
C ALA A 168 26.33 7.17 -3.31
N GLU A 169 26.66 6.40 -4.35
CA GLU A 169 27.70 5.36 -4.30
C GLU A 169 29.08 5.97 -3.95
N LYS A 170 29.46 7.06 -4.63
CA LYS A 170 30.73 7.76 -4.36
C LYS A 170 30.82 8.38 -2.97
N ASN A 171 29.68 8.65 -2.32
CA ASN A 171 29.63 9.13 -0.95
C ASN A 171 29.79 7.97 0.09
N GLY A 172 30.19 6.78 -0.33
CA GLY A 172 30.45 5.64 0.54
C GLY A 172 29.19 4.93 1.02
N LEU A 173 28.05 5.14 0.34
CA LEU A 173 26.84 4.36 0.60
C LEU A 173 26.92 3.02 -0.12
N ARG A 174 26.49 1.95 0.55
CA ARG A 174 26.22 0.64 -0.03
C ARG A 174 24.75 0.25 0.18
N ALA A 175 24.19 -0.56 -0.71
CA ALA A 175 22.81 -1.00 -0.59
C ALA A 175 22.68 -2.50 -0.85
N GLU A 176 21.66 -3.10 -0.25
CA GLU A 176 21.27 -4.48 -0.47
C GLU A 176 19.74 -4.61 -0.55
N VAL A 177 19.28 -5.68 -1.22
CA VAL A 177 17.88 -6.14 -1.17
C VAL A 177 17.87 -7.54 -0.61
N THR A 178 16.98 -7.81 0.33
CA THR A 178 16.95 -9.09 1.04
C THR A 178 15.54 -9.48 1.46
N THR A 179 15.30 -10.78 1.67
CA THR A 179 14.07 -11.34 2.27
C THR A 179 14.29 -11.79 3.71
N ARG A 180 15.49 -11.55 4.28
CA ARG A 180 15.83 -12.00 5.64
C ARG A 180 14.96 -11.31 6.70
N ALA A 181 14.53 -12.06 7.70
CA ALA A 181 13.68 -11.58 8.78
C ALA A 181 14.38 -10.51 9.66
N ASP A 182 15.70 -10.62 9.86
CA ASP A 182 16.51 -9.68 10.66
C ASP A 182 16.61 -8.27 10.03
N ALA A 183 16.35 -8.16 8.73
CA ALA A 183 16.30 -6.86 8.05
C ALA A 183 15.11 -5.98 8.49
N ILE A 184 14.08 -6.57 9.09
CA ILE A 184 12.89 -5.86 9.54
C ILE A 184 13.20 -4.91 10.70
N GLU A 185 14.04 -5.30 11.66
CA GLU A 185 14.46 -4.43 12.75
C GLU A 185 15.29 -3.25 12.24
N ALA A 186 16.15 -3.51 11.25
CA ALA A 186 16.94 -2.45 10.61
C ALA A 186 16.04 -1.45 9.86
N PHE A 187 15.07 -1.96 9.09
CA PHE A 187 14.04 -1.16 8.45
C PHE A 187 13.27 -0.34 9.48
N TYR A 188 12.77 -0.97 10.55
CA TYR A 188 11.92 -0.32 11.55
C TYR A 188 12.63 0.82 12.29
N ARG A 189 13.92 0.67 12.58
CA ARG A 189 14.73 1.75 13.17
C ARG A 189 14.72 3.01 12.30
N VAL A 190 14.98 2.88 11.00
CA VAL A 190 14.96 4.02 10.07
C VAL A 190 13.54 4.57 9.90
N PHE A 191 12.57 3.67 9.74
CA PHE A 191 11.17 4.02 9.52
C PHE A 191 10.58 4.79 10.70
N SER A 192 10.77 4.32 11.94
CA SER A 192 10.20 4.95 13.14
C SER A 192 10.77 6.34 13.39
N VAL A 193 12.08 6.54 13.20
CA VAL A 193 12.72 7.85 13.29
C VAL A 193 12.13 8.82 12.26
N ASN A 194 11.97 8.39 11.03
CA ASN A 194 11.41 9.23 9.98
C ASN A 194 9.93 9.55 10.21
N MET A 195 9.11 8.59 10.63
CA MET A 195 7.69 8.80 10.95
C MET A 195 7.52 9.78 12.10
N HIS A 196 8.34 9.66 13.17
CA HIS A 196 8.37 10.61 14.27
C HIS A 196 8.72 12.03 13.78
N ARG A 197 9.76 12.17 12.96
CA ARG A 197 10.16 13.47 12.36
C ARG A 197 9.03 14.07 11.52
N LEU A 198 8.23 13.25 10.84
CA LEU A 198 7.07 13.69 10.06
C LEU A 198 5.85 14.04 10.94
N GLY A 199 5.87 13.69 12.22
CA GLY A 199 4.75 13.92 13.14
C GLY A 199 3.62 12.89 12.97
N SER A 200 3.93 11.71 12.45
CA SER A 200 2.96 10.65 12.18
C SER A 200 3.14 9.46 13.13
N PRO A 201 2.06 8.87 13.67
CA PRO A 201 2.12 7.63 14.43
C PRO A 201 2.69 6.50 13.58
N VAL A 202 3.58 5.72 14.16
CA VAL A 202 4.24 4.61 13.48
C VAL A 202 3.40 3.33 13.60
N HIS A 203 3.47 2.45 12.60
CA HIS A 203 3.00 1.05 12.71
C HIS A 203 3.82 0.30 13.76
N SER A 204 3.25 -0.78 14.34
CA SER A 204 4.00 -1.64 15.24
C SER A 204 5.10 -2.41 14.51
N LEU A 205 6.14 -2.81 15.24
CA LEU A 205 7.14 -3.74 14.71
C LEU A 205 6.49 -5.10 14.39
N ASP A 206 5.53 -5.54 15.23
CA ASP A 206 4.76 -6.78 15.01
C ASP A 206 4.01 -6.79 13.68
N TRP A 207 3.53 -5.62 13.21
CA TRP A 207 2.94 -5.48 11.89
C TRP A 207 3.92 -5.88 10.77
N PHE A 208 5.15 -5.40 10.83
CA PHE A 208 6.16 -5.71 9.82
C PHE A 208 6.67 -7.14 9.93
N HIS A 209 6.76 -7.70 11.14
CA HIS A 209 7.04 -9.13 11.32
C HIS A 209 5.93 -10.02 10.81
N ALA A 210 4.66 -9.65 11.04
CA ALA A 210 3.52 -10.38 10.48
C ALA A 210 3.58 -10.38 8.95
N LEU A 211 3.80 -9.21 8.33
CA LEU A 211 3.97 -9.11 6.87
C LEU A 211 5.12 -9.99 6.37
N GLN A 212 6.28 -9.92 6.99
CA GLN A 212 7.44 -10.72 6.57
C GLN A 212 7.13 -12.22 6.62
N ARG A 213 6.47 -12.71 7.69
CA ARG A 213 6.08 -14.12 7.80
C ARG A 213 5.06 -14.53 6.76
N THR A 214 4.03 -13.70 6.51
CA THR A 214 2.90 -14.05 5.65
C THR A 214 3.20 -13.91 4.16
N TYR A 215 4.07 -12.96 3.79
CA TYR A 215 4.49 -12.75 2.39
C TYR A 215 5.69 -13.62 2.01
N GLY A 216 6.59 -13.95 2.95
CA GLY A 216 7.81 -14.68 2.64
C GLY A 216 8.63 -13.99 1.54
N GLU A 217 8.98 -14.72 0.50
CA GLU A 217 9.78 -14.24 -0.65
C GLU A 217 9.11 -13.13 -1.48
N ARG A 218 7.80 -12.90 -1.30
CA ARG A 218 7.08 -11.80 -1.97
C ARG A 218 7.28 -10.44 -1.29
N MET A 219 7.96 -10.39 -0.15
CA MET A 219 8.31 -9.16 0.55
C MET A 219 9.81 -8.94 0.53
N LEU A 220 10.24 -7.89 -0.15
CA LEU A 220 11.64 -7.49 -0.23
C LEU A 220 11.89 -6.32 0.73
N THR A 221 13.01 -6.37 1.44
CA THR A 221 13.52 -5.26 2.26
C THR A 221 14.79 -4.71 1.62
N GLY A 222 14.75 -3.45 1.20
CA GLY A 222 15.93 -2.70 0.76
C GLY A 222 16.56 -1.96 1.92
N LEU A 223 17.87 -2.05 2.08
CA LEU A 223 18.64 -1.36 3.11
C LEU A 223 19.78 -0.57 2.46
N VAL A 224 20.02 0.65 2.93
CA VAL A 224 21.16 1.49 2.54
C VAL A 224 22.00 1.78 3.78
N TRP A 225 23.29 1.53 3.66
CA TRP A 225 24.29 1.62 4.72
C TRP A 225 25.26 2.76 4.49
N HIS A 226 25.65 3.41 5.56
CA HIS A 226 26.84 4.25 5.63
C HIS A 226 27.75 3.72 6.75
N GLY A 227 28.88 3.13 6.39
CA GLY A 227 29.65 2.29 7.32
C GLY A 227 28.79 1.15 7.87
N GLU A 228 28.66 1.04 9.19
CA GLU A 228 27.84 0.04 9.88
C GLU A 228 26.41 0.52 10.21
N THR A 229 26.06 1.73 9.80
CA THR A 229 24.76 2.33 10.12
C THR A 229 23.79 2.21 8.96
N VAL A 230 22.58 1.68 9.17
CA VAL A 230 21.49 1.71 8.20
C VAL A 230 20.90 3.12 8.19
N VAL A 231 21.02 3.80 7.04
CA VAL A 231 20.61 5.20 6.86
C VAL A 231 19.41 5.39 5.92
N GLY A 232 19.02 4.32 5.24
CA GLY A 232 17.85 4.27 4.38
C GLY A 232 17.27 2.85 4.33
N ALA A 233 15.94 2.74 4.30
CA ALA A 233 15.29 1.45 4.22
C ALA A 233 13.92 1.55 3.53
N GLY A 234 13.50 0.48 2.86
CA GLY A 234 12.19 0.39 2.20
C GLY A 234 11.72 -1.05 2.09
N ILE A 235 10.41 -1.21 1.98
CA ILE A 235 9.77 -2.50 1.76
C ILE A 235 9.06 -2.47 0.41
N VAL A 236 9.24 -3.53 -0.38
CA VAL A 236 8.55 -3.77 -1.64
C VAL A 236 7.74 -5.05 -1.53
N LEU A 237 6.53 -5.02 -2.02
CA LEU A 237 5.65 -6.19 -2.16
C LEU A 237 5.54 -6.58 -3.63
N LEU A 238 5.71 -7.87 -3.91
CA LEU A 238 5.66 -8.44 -5.26
C LEU A 238 4.30 -9.09 -5.53
N ASN A 239 3.80 -8.90 -6.75
CA ASN A 239 2.66 -9.66 -7.30
C ASN A 239 2.95 -10.03 -8.76
N GLY A 240 3.45 -11.25 -8.99
CA GLY A 240 3.87 -11.68 -10.31
C GLY A 240 4.92 -10.72 -10.88
N THR A 241 4.58 -10.05 -11.98
CA THR A 241 5.45 -9.09 -12.69
C THR A 241 5.26 -7.63 -12.23
N ARG A 242 4.63 -7.42 -11.07
CA ARG A 242 4.36 -6.10 -10.52
C ARG A 242 4.93 -5.97 -9.11
N ALA A 243 5.38 -4.78 -8.80
CA ALA A 243 5.93 -4.43 -7.49
C ALA A 243 5.27 -3.15 -6.95
N SER A 244 5.09 -3.06 -5.65
CA SER A 244 4.60 -1.87 -4.96
C SER A 244 5.51 -1.54 -3.78
N ILE A 245 5.80 -0.25 -3.53
CA ILE A 245 6.61 0.20 -2.40
C ILE A 245 5.75 0.96 -1.37
N PRO A 246 5.12 0.26 -0.39
CA PRO A 246 4.30 0.91 0.62
C PRO A 246 5.10 1.79 1.58
N TRP A 247 6.35 1.48 1.84
CA TRP A 247 7.18 2.22 2.78
C TRP A 247 8.61 2.37 2.29
N ALA A 248 9.10 3.62 2.35
CA ALA A 248 10.51 3.97 2.18
C ALA A 248 10.84 5.14 3.10
N SER A 249 11.98 5.08 3.76
CA SER A 249 12.43 6.10 4.70
C SER A 249 13.94 6.25 4.67
N THR A 250 14.41 7.46 5.00
CA THR A 250 15.83 7.74 5.20
C THR A 250 16.02 8.61 6.45
N LEU A 251 17.16 8.49 7.09
CA LEU A 251 17.55 9.35 8.20
C LEU A 251 17.93 10.73 7.64
N ALA A 252 17.28 11.79 8.14
CA ALA A 252 17.41 13.13 7.60
C ALA A 252 18.84 13.68 7.67
N GLU A 253 19.60 13.31 8.70
CA GLU A 253 20.99 13.71 8.91
C GLU A 253 21.94 13.23 7.79
N TYR A 254 21.55 12.16 7.09
CA TYR A 254 22.31 11.60 5.97
C TYR A 254 21.82 12.06 4.58
N ASN A 255 20.82 12.95 4.50
CA ASN A 255 20.22 13.36 3.21
C ASN A 255 21.25 13.94 2.22
N ARG A 256 22.33 14.61 2.71
CA ARG A 256 23.43 15.11 1.87
C ARG A 256 24.19 14.03 1.11
N LEU A 257 24.16 12.78 1.61
CA LEU A 257 24.78 11.61 0.97
C LEU A 257 23.86 10.99 -0.09
N ALA A 258 22.60 11.41 -0.15
CA ALA A 258 21.56 10.96 -1.08
C ALA A 258 21.15 9.47 -0.92
N PRO A 259 20.93 8.95 0.33
CA PRO A 259 20.56 7.55 0.54
C PRO A 259 19.26 7.17 -0.17
N ASN A 260 18.34 8.11 -0.31
CA ASN A 260 17.08 7.92 -1.01
C ASN A 260 17.27 7.58 -2.49
N MET A 261 18.27 8.17 -3.15
CA MET A 261 18.59 7.86 -4.55
C MET A 261 19.11 6.44 -4.71
N LEU A 262 20.01 6.01 -3.83
CA LEU A 262 20.53 4.65 -3.87
C LEU A 262 19.47 3.62 -3.51
N LEU A 263 18.64 3.87 -2.48
CA LEU A 263 17.55 2.99 -2.07
C LEU A 263 16.60 2.69 -3.23
N TYR A 264 16.05 3.75 -3.85
CA TYR A 264 15.09 3.56 -4.94
C TYR A 264 15.73 2.93 -6.17
N TRP A 265 16.97 3.33 -6.51
CA TRP A 265 17.67 2.70 -7.62
C TRP A 265 17.88 1.21 -7.39
N THR A 266 18.38 0.83 -6.22
CA THR A 266 18.66 -0.58 -5.89
C THR A 266 17.39 -1.43 -5.91
N LEU A 267 16.29 -0.92 -5.34
CA LEU A 267 15.00 -1.62 -5.37
C LEU A 267 14.46 -1.75 -6.80
N LEU A 268 14.47 -0.67 -7.58
CA LEU A 268 13.99 -0.68 -8.97
C LEU A 268 14.81 -1.60 -9.84
N ALA A 269 16.14 -1.55 -9.75
CA ALA A 269 17.03 -2.43 -10.49
C ALA A 269 16.77 -3.90 -10.16
N HIS A 270 16.66 -4.23 -8.86
CA HIS A 270 16.41 -5.59 -8.39
C HIS A 270 15.08 -6.17 -8.92
N VAL A 271 13.99 -5.41 -8.82
CA VAL A 271 12.67 -5.91 -9.28
C VAL A 271 12.59 -5.95 -10.81
N THR A 272 13.27 -5.02 -11.52
CA THR A 272 13.32 -5.03 -12.99
C THR A 272 14.07 -6.27 -13.50
N ASP A 273 15.25 -6.56 -12.95
CA ASP A 273 16.02 -7.76 -13.31
C ASP A 273 15.34 -9.06 -12.84
N GLY A 274 14.49 -8.97 -11.82
CA GLY A 274 13.59 -10.02 -11.37
C GLY A 274 12.34 -10.22 -12.25
N GLY A 275 12.21 -9.49 -13.38
CA GLY A 275 11.13 -9.66 -14.34
C GLY A 275 9.87 -8.82 -14.06
N CYS A 276 9.92 -7.89 -13.12
CA CYS A 276 8.83 -6.94 -12.97
C CYS A 276 8.84 -5.92 -14.12
N HIS A 277 7.66 -5.63 -14.66
CA HIS A 277 7.47 -4.61 -15.68
C HIS A 277 6.65 -3.41 -15.21
N ARG A 278 6.13 -3.42 -13.97
CA ARG A 278 5.36 -2.32 -13.39
C ARG A 278 5.72 -2.10 -11.93
N PHE A 279 5.94 -0.83 -11.56
CA PHE A 279 6.27 -0.43 -10.19
C PHE A 279 5.35 0.69 -9.70
N ASP A 280 4.65 0.43 -8.60
CA ASP A 280 3.80 1.39 -7.92
C ASP A 280 4.56 2.05 -6.76
N PHE A 281 4.86 3.34 -6.94
CA PHE A 281 5.49 4.18 -5.91
C PHE A 281 4.53 4.61 -4.80
N GLY A 282 3.25 4.23 -4.90
CA GLY A 282 2.20 4.65 -3.98
C GLY A 282 1.80 6.12 -4.14
N ARG A 283 0.96 6.55 -3.23
CA ARG A 283 0.23 7.82 -3.26
C ARG A 283 1.12 9.06 -3.14
N SER A 284 0.74 10.13 -3.84
CA SER A 284 1.34 11.47 -3.73
C SER A 284 0.29 12.56 -3.90
N THR A 285 0.61 13.76 -3.42
CA THR A 285 -0.15 14.98 -3.74
C THR A 285 0.49 15.63 -4.96
N PRO A 286 -0.25 15.90 -6.02
CA PRO A 286 0.27 16.61 -7.19
C PRO A 286 0.98 17.91 -6.81
N GLY A 287 2.13 18.16 -7.43
CA GLY A 287 2.93 19.35 -7.20
C GLY A 287 3.80 19.35 -5.93
N GLU A 288 3.64 18.41 -5.01
CA GLU A 288 4.48 18.30 -3.80
C GLU A 288 5.85 17.65 -4.05
N GLY A 289 6.72 17.70 -3.05
CA GLY A 289 8.09 17.18 -3.15
C GLY A 289 8.16 15.69 -3.46
N THR A 290 7.30 14.88 -2.82
CA THR A 290 7.22 13.43 -3.04
C THR A 290 6.71 13.10 -4.44
N TYR A 291 5.75 13.87 -4.97
CA TYR A 291 5.26 13.72 -6.33
C TYR A 291 6.38 13.98 -7.35
N ARG A 292 7.08 15.13 -7.22
CA ARG A 292 8.22 15.48 -8.10
C ARG A 292 9.36 14.46 -8.01
N PHE A 293 9.60 13.93 -6.80
CA PHE A 293 10.58 12.87 -6.60
C PHE A 293 10.21 11.59 -7.38
N LYS A 294 8.95 11.14 -7.32
CA LYS A 294 8.51 9.94 -8.05
C LYS A 294 8.48 10.16 -9.56
N LYS A 295 8.04 11.35 -10.00
CA LYS A 295 8.01 11.70 -11.44
C LYS A 295 9.41 11.70 -12.09
N GLN A 296 10.48 12.02 -11.36
CA GLN A 296 11.84 11.95 -11.92
C GLN A 296 12.30 10.52 -12.24
N TRP A 297 11.69 9.50 -11.62
CA TRP A 297 11.93 8.07 -11.87
C TRP A 297 11.09 7.53 -13.04
N GLY A 298 10.32 8.37 -13.70
CA GLY A 298 9.43 7.98 -14.80
C GLY A 298 8.04 7.54 -14.36
N ALA A 299 7.67 7.78 -13.09
CA ALA A 299 6.33 7.45 -12.62
C ALA A 299 5.30 8.48 -13.13
N GLU A 300 4.19 7.97 -13.64
CA GLU A 300 3.05 8.74 -14.12
C GLU A 300 1.89 8.69 -13.13
N PRO A 301 1.08 9.77 -13.01
CA PRO A 301 -0.02 9.81 -12.08
C PRO A 301 -1.23 9.02 -12.57
N HIS A 302 -1.85 8.26 -11.66
CA HIS A 302 -3.13 7.57 -11.84
C HIS A 302 -4.10 8.03 -10.78
N GLU A 303 -5.37 8.19 -11.15
CA GLU A 303 -6.42 8.55 -10.20
C GLU A 303 -6.57 7.46 -9.11
N LEU A 304 -7.02 7.87 -7.93
CA LEU A 304 -7.43 6.97 -6.84
C LEU A 304 -8.94 7.11 -6.66
N ASN A 305 -9.67 6.12 -7.17
CA ASN A 305 -11.13 6.08 -7.11
C ASN A 305 -11.60 5.45 -5.80
N TRP A 306 -11.51 6.22 -4.71
CA TRP A 306 -12.02 5.76 -3.43
C TRP A 306 -13.50 6.06 -3.30
N LEU A 307 -14.27 5.00 -3.16
CA LEU A 307 -15.72 5.06 -3.08
C LEU A 307 -16.16 4.90 -1.62
N ASP A 308 -16.65 5.98 -1.03
CA ASP A 308 -17.29 5.97 0.28
C ASP A 308 -18.79 5.70 0.11
N LEU A 309 -19.27 4.62 0.73
CA LEU A 309 -20.66 4.19 0.69
C LEU A 309 -21.27 4.22 2.07
N LYS A 310 -22.52 4.71 2.15
CA LYS A 310 -23.37 4.56 3.32
C LYS A 310 -23.82 3.10 3.49
N PRO A 311 -24.36 2.71 4.66
CA PRO A 311 -24.88 1.35 4.86
C PRO A 311 -26.03 0.94 3.92
N ASP A 312 -26.70 1.91 3.30
CA ASP A 312 -27.74 1.68 2.29
C ASP A 312 -27.17 1.54 0.85
N GLY A 313 -25.85 1.61 0.69
CA GLY A 313 -25.17 1.51 -0.58
C GLY A 313 -25.12 2.80 -1.39
N GLN A 314 -25.73 3.89 -0.90
CA GLN A 314 -25.64 5.18 -1.57
C GLN A 314 -24.24 5.79 -1.39
N PRO A 315 -23.69 6.46 -2.43
CA PRO A 315 -22.44 7.19 -2.27
C PRO A 315 -22.55 8.21 -1.13
N GLU A 316 -21.59 8.20 -0.23
CA GLU A 316 -21.44 9.31 0.71
C GLU A 316 -20.80 10.46 -0.07
N GLN A 317 -21.47 11.64 -0.06
CA GLN A 317 -20.88 12.82 -0.68
C GLN A 317 -19.50 13.05 -0.06
N ALA A 318 -18.47 13.19 -0.93
CA ALA A 318 -17.11 13.43 -0.48
C ALA A 318 -17.13 14.53 0.58
N ARG A 319 -16.91 14.17 1.83
CA ARG A 319 -16.66 15.16 2.87
C ARG A 319 -15.42 15.90 2.41
N LYS A 320 -15.58 17.11 1.85
CA LYS A 320 -14.46 18.04 1.74
C LYS A 320 -13.75 17.93 3.06
N SER A 321 -12.51 17.52 3.06
CA SER A 321 -11.71 17.29 4.28
C SER A 321 -11.76 18.57 5.13
N GLN A 322 -12.79 18.65 5.97
CA GLN A 322 -13.05 19.77 6.90
C GLN A 322 -12.26 19.56 8.19
N HIS A 323 -11.13 18.86 8.14
CA HIS A 323 -10.21 19.03 9.24
C HIS A 323 -9.54 20.38 9.04
N PRO A 324 -9.87 21.39 9.89
CA PRO A 324 -9.14 22.64 9.88
C PRO A 324 -7.67 22.26 9.96
N GLY A 325 -6.88 22.65 8.98
CA GLY A 325 -5.44 22.31 8.94
C GLY A 325 -4.71 22.61 10.25
N GLY A 326 -5.31 23.47 11.11
CA GLY A 326 -4.81 23.80 12.42
C GLY A 326 -4.79 22.63 13.42
N LEU A 327 -5.85 21.83 13.55
CA LEU A 327 -5.87 20.72 14.54
C LEU A 327 -4.89 19.61 14.14
N ARG A 328 -4.87 19.23 12.86
CA ARG A 328 -3.91 18.27 12.35
C ARG A 328 -2.48 18.74 12.55
N ASN A 329 -2.17 19.99 12.18
CA ASN A 329 -0.85 20.58 12.36
C ASN A 329 -0.45 20.64 13.85
N LEU A 330 -1.39 20.92 14.75
CA LEU A 330 -1.13 20.90 16.20
C LEU A 330 -0.83 19.48 16.70
N LEU A 331 -1.59 18.47 16.26
CA LEU A 331 -1.35 17.07 16.61
C LEU A 331 0.02 16.60 16.09
N GLU A 332 0.36 16.89 14.84
CA GLU A 332 1.67 16.57 14.26
C GLU A 332 2.81 17.28 14.99
N ALA A 333 2.63 18.57 15.35
CA ALA A 333 3.63 19.34 16.10
C ALA A 333 3.82 18.79 17.53
N THR A 334 2.73 18.38 18.18
CA THR A 334 2.77 17.74 19.50
C THR A 334 3.49 16.40 19.42
N TRP A 335 3.17 15.59 18.38
CA TRP A 335 3.81 14.29 18.16
C TRP A 335 5.33 14.40 18.00
N ARG A 336 5.80 15.38 17.22
CA ARG A 336 7.25 15.64 17.04
C ARG A 336 7.99 16.02 18.31
N ARG A 337 7.29 16.50 19.34
CA ARG A 337 7.89 16.88 20.65
C ARG A 337 7.99 15.70 21.62
N LEU A 338 7.30 14.59 21.37
CA LEU A 338 7.42 13.40 22.21
C LEU A 338 8.84 12.82 22.09
N PRO A 339 9.42 12.27 23.15
CA PRO A 339 10.61 11.43 23.02
C PRO A 339 10.33 10.24 22.09
N LEU A 340 11.27 9.91 21.19
CA LEU A 340 11.10 8.82 20.22
C LEU A 340 10.64 7.49 20.85
N PRO A 341 11.20 7.02 21.99
CA PRO A 341 10.71 5.80 22.63
C PRO A 341 9.24 5.87 23.04
N VAL A 342 8.78 7.02 23.51
CA VAL A 342 7.37 7.25 23.89
C VAL A 342 6.50 7.23 22.63
N ALA A 343 6.90 7.93 21.58
CA ALA A 343 6.18 7.94 20.31
C ALA A 343 6.08 6.52 19.71
N ASN A 344 7.14 5.72 19.79
CA ASN A 344 7.14 4.33 19.34
C ASN A 344 6.29 3.40 20.22
N LEU A 345 6.14 3.68 21.50
CA LEU A 345 5.29 2.91 22.39
C LEU A 345 3.79 3.15 22.15
N ILE A 346 3.38 4.41 22.04
CA ILE A 346 1.97 4.78 21.87
C ILE A 346 1.51 4.80 20.39
N GLY A 347 2.45 5.03 19.47
CA GLY A 347 2.18 5.14 18.03
C GLY A 347 1.39 3.99 17.44
N PRO A 348 1.77 2.73 17.68
CA PRO A 348 1.03 1.56 17.22
C PRO A 348 -0.43 1.52 17.70
N GLY A 349 -0.67 1.92 18.96
CA GLY A 349 -1.99 2.02 19.55
C GLY A 349 -2.91 3.03 18.85
N VAL A 350 -2.34 4.12 18.35
CA VAL A 350 -3.05 5.13 17.55
C VAL A 350 -3.14 4.69 16.09
N ARG A 351 -2.03 4.23 15.50
CA ARG A 351 -1.92 3.90 14.07
C ARG A 351 -2.87 2.82 13.63
N LYS A 352 -3.13 1.81 14.48
CA LYS A 352 -4.09 0.74 14.19
C LYS A 352 -5.51 1.24 13.92
N TYR A 353 -5.86 2.47 14.33
CA TYR A 353 -7.17 3.09 14.11
C TYR A 353 -7.18 4.15 13.01
N VAL A 354 -6.07 4.34 12.31
CA VAL A 354 -5.94 5.25 11.18
C VAL A 354 -5.80 4.41 9.93
N SER A 355 -6.87 4.30 9.15
CA SER A 355 -6.92 3.40 7.99
C SER A 355 -5.94 3.79 6.88
N LEU A 356 -5.52 5.08 6.83
CA LEU A 356 -4.49 5.56 5.91
C LEU A 356 -3.88 6.90 6.34
#